data_2a57dae2fc2b8f0a14851f88779c86d6
#
_entry.id   2a57dae2fc2b8f0a14851f88779c86d6
#
_cell.length_a   1.000
_cell.length_b   1.000
_cell.length_c   1.000
_cell.angle_alpha   90.00
_cell.angle_beta   90.00
_cell.angle_gamma   90.00
#
_symmetry.space_group_name_H-M   'P 1'
#
loop_
_entity.id
_entity.type
_entity.pdbx_description
1 polymer ?
#
loop_
_entity_poly.entity_id
_entity_poly.type
_entity_poly.pdbx_seq_one_letter_code
_entity_poly.pdbx_strand_id
1 'polypeptide(L)'
;MSLIELDHLEKSYGMVPALTDLTLAVPEGCLYGFLGPNGAGKTTTLRILATLLSPDSGRVIVAGVDALENPRQVRQILGYVAQEVAIDKILTGRELLALQGDLYHLPRTERNQRIDDLIQRLSMQEWIDRRCGTYSGGMRRRLDLAAGLLHSPRLLVLDEPTVGLDLESRAVIWDVLQDLRDQGTTILLSSHYLEEVDALAERMAIIDAGRVIAEGTPEELKCALGGDRVTLRVREFSDQVEAETIRDLLDAVEGVRRIVINRAQGHSLNLVVDGDHVLPRIQKRLGDNDLRVFSLAQSRPSLDDVYLQATGRTLMDAELAVAGQRDPKQERRQSMR
;
A
#
# COMPACT_ATOMS: atom_id res chain seq x y z
N MET A 1 -2.39 9.90 -20.60
CA MET A 1 -1.16 9.17 -21.00
C MET A 1 -0.59 8.53 -19.73
N SER A 2 0.07 7.37 -19.84
CA SER A 2 0.72 6.76 -18.68
C SER A 2 2.06 7.46 -18.42
N LEU A 3 2.35 7.79 -17.15
CA LEU A 3 3.64 8.29 -16.73
C LEU A 3 4.59 7.14 -16.39
N ILE A 4 4.04 6.05 -15.84
CA ILE A 4 4.78 4.82 -15.55
C ILE A 4 4.17 3.68 -16.36
N GLU A 5 5.04 2.87 -16.98
CA GLU A 5 4.68 1.62 -17.64
C GLU A 5 5.67 0.55 -17.18
N LEU A 6 5.15 -0.45 -16.49
CA LEU A 6 5.85 -1.66 -16.09
C LEU A 6 5.28 -2.81 -16.90
N ASP A 7 6.13 -3.54 -17.63
CA ASP A 7 5.69 -4.57 -18.55
C ASP A 7 6.43 -5.88 -18.28
N HIS A 8 5.69 -6.89 -17.85
CA HIS A 8 6.15 -8.25 -17.55
C HIS A 8 7.40 -8.28 -16.64
N LEU A 9 7.40 -7.50 -15.55
CA LEU A 9 8.53 -7.46 -14.63
C LEU A 9 8.67 -8.76 -13.85
N GLU A 10 9.89 -9.28 -13.86
CA GLU A 10 10.30 -10.41 -13.03
C GLU A 10 11.49 -10.03 -12.15
N LYS A 11 11.52 -10.52 -10.93
CA LYS A 11 12.65 -10.38 -10.01
C LYS A 11 12.68 -11.50 -8.99
N SER A 12 13.86 -12.12 -8.84
CA SER A 12 14.10 -13.15 -7.83
C SER A 12 15.30 -12.80 -6.97
N TYR A 13 15.24 -13.17 -5.70
CA TYR A 13 16.35 -13.14 -4.77
C TYR A 13 16.78 -14.58 -4.47
N GLY A 14 17.76 -15.06 -5.21
CA GLY A 14 18.14 -16.47 -5.20
C GLY A 14 16.99 -17.36 -5.68
N MET A 15 16.48 -18.24 -4.81
CA MET A 15 15.34 -19.13 -5.13
C MET A 15 13.97 -18.53 -4.82
N VAL A 16 13.91 -17.31 -4.25
CA VAL A 16 12.65 -16.69 -3.85
C VAL A 16 12.22 -15.69 -4.91
N PRO A 17 11.13 -15.92 -5.66
CA PRO A 17 10.57 -14.95 -6.58
C PRO A 17 9.91 -13.82 -5.79
N ALA A 18 10.27 -12.57 -6.12
CA ALA A 18 9.67 -11.37 -5.55
C ALA A 18 8.69 -10.71 -6.51
N LEU A 19 8.94 -10.78 -7.81
CA LEU A 19 8.03 -10.36 -8.87
C LEU A 19 7.92 -11.49 -9.90
N THR A 20 6.69 -11.78 -10.31
CA THR A 20 6.35 -12.88 -11.22
C THR A 20 5.36 -12.41 -12.26
N ASP A 21 5.86 -11.72 -13.30
CA ASP A 21 5.01 -11.17 -14.37
C ASP A 21 4.17 -9.95 -13.93
N LEU A 22 4.83 -8.97 -13.28
CA LEU A 22 4.14 -7.75 -12.84
C LEU A 22 4.01 -6.77 -14.00
N THR A 23 2.76 -6.45 -14.37
CA THR A 23 2.41 -5.46 -15.38
C THR A 23 1.52 -4.40 -14.74
N LEU A 24 1.86 -3.11 -14.95
CA LEU A 24 1.17 -1.97 -14.35
C LEU A 24 1.34 -0.71 -15.19
N ALA A 25 0.28 0.08 -15.34
CA ALA A 25 0.32 1.38 -15.97
C ALA A 25 -0.25 2.47 -15.06
N VAL A 26 0.55 3.48 -14.72
CA VAL A 26 0.13 4.59 -13.84
C VAL A 26 -0.11 5.84 -14.67
N PRO A 27 -1.33 6.40 -14.65
CA PRO A 27 -1.65 7.66 -15.35
C PRO A 27 -0.85 8.83 -14.78
N GLU A 28 -0.58 9.84 -15.63
CA GLU A 28 0.04 11.09 -15.21
C GLU A 28 -0.93 11.94 -14.36
N GLY A 29 -0.41 12.61 -13.34
CA GLY A 29 -1.13 13.56 -12.50
C GLY A 29 -2.09 12.92 -11.48
N CYS A 30 -1.98 11.62 -11.21
CA CYS A 30 -2.83 10.95 -10.22
C CYS A 30 -2.06 10.49 -8.99
N LEU A 31 -2.75 10.33 -7.87
CA LEU A 31 -2.28 9.57 -6.72
C LEU A 31 -2.71 8.11 -6.89
N TYR A 32 -1.73 7.25 -7.17
CA TYR A 32 -1.93 5.85 -7.42
C TYR A 32 -1.51 5.00 -6.21
N GLY A 33 -2.44 4.23 -5.67
CA GLY A 33 -2.23 3.32 -4.55
C GLY A 33 -1.64 1.98 -5.00
N PHE A 34 -0.62 1.49 -4.31
CA PHE A 34 -0.02 0.19 -4.54
C PHE A 34 -0.14 -0.66 -3.28
N LEU A 35 -1.28 -1.33 -3.14
CA LEU A 35 -1.71 -2.04 -1.95
C LEU A 35 -1.29 -3.50 -1.97
N GLY A 36 -0.86 -4.05 -0.84
CA GLY A 36 -0.58 -5.48 -0.69
C GLY A 36 0.09 -5.81 0.64
N PRO A 37 0.12 -7.09 1.03
CA PRO A 37 0.77 -7.50 2.27
C PRO A 37 2.29 -7.36 2.19
N ASN A 38 2.94 -7.48 3.34
CA ASN A 38 4.39 -7.57 3.42
C ASN A 38 4.89 -8.77 2.60
N GLY A 39 5.94 -8.55 1.79
CA GLY A 39 6.48 -9.58 0.91
C GLY A 39 5.76 -9.73 -0.44
N ALA A 40 4.69 -8.97 -0.72
CA ALA A 40 3.98 -9.03 -2.01
C ALA A 40 4.79 -8.53 -3.22
N GLY A 41 5.93 -7.85 -3.00
CA GLY A 41 6.78 -7.30 -4.06
C GLY A 41 6.75 -5.78 -4.17
N LYS A 42 5.99 -5.04 -3.32
CA LYS A 42 5.85 -3.58 -3.36
C LYS A 42 7.20 -2.86 -3.39
N THR A 43 7.99 -2.99 -2.33
CA THR A 43 9.32 -2.35 -2.21
C THR A 43 10.26 -2.74 -3.37
N THR A 44 10.21 -3.99 -3.83
CA THR A 44 11.00 -4.45 -4.98
C THR A 44 10.62 -3.68 -6.24
N THR A 45 9.32 -3.55 -6.53
CA THR A 45 8.81 -2.77 -7.66
C THR A 45 9.22 -1.31 -7.57
N LEU A 46 9.05 -0.68 -6.40
CA LEU A 46 9.43 0.73 -6.20
C LEU A 46 10.94 0.96 -6.35
N ARG A 47 11.79 0.04 -5.87
CA ARG A 47 13.25 0.12 -6.06
C ARG A 47 13.67 -0.05 -7.51
N ILE A 48 12.99 -0.90 -8.28
CA ILE A 48 13.23 -1.03 -9.72
C ILE A 48 12.85 0.27 -10.42
N LEU A 49 11.67 0.82 -10.12
CA LEU A 49 11.20 2.09 -10.66
C LEU A 49 12.14 3.26 -10.33
N ALA A 50 12.64 3.29 -9.10
CA ALA A 50 13.64 4.29 -8.63
C ALA A 50 15.06 4.05 -9.18
N THR A 51 15.25 3.06 -10.06
CA THR A 51 16.55 2.67 -10.63
C THR A 51 17.60 2.24 -9.60
N LEU A 52 17.16 1.79 -8.44
CA LEU A 52 18.01 1.29 -7.36
C LEU A 52 18.25 -0.22 -7.45
N LEU A 53 17.44 -0.91 -8.27
CA LEU A 53 17.49 -2.34 -8.47
C LEU A 53 17.17 -2.64 -9.94
N SER A 54 17.90 -3.57 -10.56
CA SER A 54 17.57 -4.05 -11.90
C SER A 54 16.62 -5.25 -11.81
N PRO A 55 15.57 -5.31 -12.65
CA PRO A 55 14.76 -6.52 -12.80
C PRO A 55 15.59 -7.63 -13.46
N ASP A 56 15.12 -8.86 -13.38
CA ASP A 56 15.72 -9.99 -14.09
C ASP A 56 15.21 -10.06 -15.54
N SER A 57 13.95 -9.63 -15.75
CA SER A 57 13.34 -9.46 -17.07
C SER A 57 12.22 -8.42 -17.03
N GLY A 58 11.72 -8.02 -18.20
CA GLY A 58 10.66 -7.03 -18.37
C GLY A 58 11.17 -5.63 -18.69
N ARG A 59 10.24 -4.67 -18.81
CA ARG A 59 10.50 -3.30 -19.23
C ARG A 59 9.98 -2.28 -18.23
N VAL A 60 10.70 -1.17 -18.07
CA VAL A 60 10.34 -0.07 -17.16
C VAL A 60 10.45 1.25 -17.92
N ILE A 61 9.32 1.91 -18.15
CA ILE A 61 9.26 3.22 -18.79
C ILE A 61 8.74 4.25 -17.78
N VAL A 62 9.43 5.35 -17.64
CA VAL A 62 9.03 6.49 -16.81
C VAL A 62 9.05 7.75 -17.65
N ALA A 63 7.91 8.40 -17.82
CA ALA A 63 7.73 9.59 -18.66
C ALA A 63 8.27 9.41 -20.08
N GLY A 64 8.10 8.21 -20.67
CA GLY A 64 8.59 7.85 -22.00
C GLY A 64 10.08 7.47 -22.06
N VAL A 65 10.78 7.46 -20.92
CA VAL A 65 12.20 7.12 -20.82
C VAL A 65 12.36 5.70 -20.32
N ASP A 66 13.16 4.89 -20.99
CA ASP A 66 13.54 3.57 -20.49
C ASP A 66 14.46 3.71 -19.27
N ALA A 67 14.00 3.22 -18.13
CA ALA A 67 14.67 3.40 -16.84
C ALA A 67 15.96 2.54 -16.72
N LEU A 68 16.05 1.45 -17.48
CA LEU A 68 17.22 0.57 -17.48
C LEU A 68 18.34 1.13 -18.34
N GLU A 69 17.98 1.73 -19.48
CA GLU A 69 18.95 2.34 -20.39
C GLU A 69 19.38 3.73 -19.92
N ASN A 70 18.46 4.54 -19.38
CA ASN A 70 18.67 5.95 -19.01
C ASN A 70 18.36 6.27 -17.55
N PRO A 71 18.94 5.56 -16.55
CA PRO A 71 18.57 5.70 -15.14
C PRO A 71 18.86 7.11 -14.58
N ARG A 72 19.83 7.83 -15.11
CA ARG A 72 20.14 9.20 -14.68
C ARG A 72 19.03 10.17 -15.04
N GLN A 73 18.43 10.02 -16.22
CA GLN A 73 17.34 10.87 -16.69
C GLN A 73 16.06 10.63 -15.85
N VAL A 74 15.78 9.37 -15.52
CA VAL A 74 14.66 9.01 -14.64
C VAL A 74 14.85 9.62 -13.25
N ARG A 75 16.04 9.54 -12.64
CA ARG A 75 16.31 10.12 -11.31
C ARG A 75 16.16 11.64 -11.25
N GLN A 76 16.26 12.36 -12.36
CA GLN A 76 16.05 13.82 -12.40
C GLN A 76 14.58 14.21 -12.24
N ILE A 77 13.65 13.34 -12.62
CA ILE A 77 12.22 13.60 -12.62
C ILE A 77 11.48 12.83 -11.51
N LEU A 78 12.20 11.98 -10.76
CA LEU A 78 11.65 11.10 -9.74
C LEU A 78 12.15 11.47 -8.36
N GLY A 79 11.25 11.68 -7.41
CA GLY A 79 11.53 11.70 -5.97
C GLY A 79 11.22 10.33 -5.37
N TYR A 80 12.13 9.79 -4.56
CA TYR A 80 11.95 8.51 -3.88
C TYR A 80 12.09 8.67 -2.37
N VAL A 81 11.08 8.26 -1.64
CA VAL A 81 11.06 8.22 -0.18
C VAL A 81 10.96 6.76 0.26
N ALA A 82 12.06 6.24 0.78
CA ALA A 82 12.18 4.85 1.18
C ALA A 82 11.40 4.55 2.47
N GLN A 83 11.14 3.26 2.72
CA GLN A 83 10.51 2.81 3.97
C GLN A 83 11.36 3.15 5.19
N GLU A 84 12.68 2.89 5.14
CA GLU A 84 13.61 3.26 6.20
C GLU A 84 14.17 4.67 5.94
N VAL A 85 14.05 5.52 6.95
CA VAL A 85 14.54 6.89 6.90
C VAL A 85 16.03 6.95 7.21
N ALA A 86 16.85 7.18 6.19
CA ALA A 86 18.31 7.30 6.31
C ALA A 86 18.74 8.77 6.38
N ILE A 87 18.67 9.40 7.56
CA ILE A 87 19.03 10.80 7.78
C ILE A 87 20.32 10.89 8.58
N ASP A 88 21.25 11.77 8.14
CA ASP A 88 22.43 12.10 8.91
C ASP A 88 22.04 12.78 10.23
N LYS A 89 22.46 12.19 11.34
CA LYS A 89 22.10 12.63 12.70
C LYS A 89 22.88 13.87 13.16
N ILE A 90 23.97 14.24 12.47
CA ILE A 90 24.87 15.35 12.84
C ILE A 90 24.33 16.67 12.30
N LEU A 91 23.81 16.67 11.07
CA LEU A 91 23.27 17.84 10.40
C LEU A 91 21.96 18.31 11.06
N THR A 92 21.67 19.61 10.90
CA THR A 92 20.32 20.14 11.08
C THR A 92 19.46 19.76 9.86
N GLY A 93 18.14 19.81 9.99
CA GLY A 93 17.25 19.52 8.86
C GLY A 93 17.46 20.50 7.71
N ARG A 94 17.68 21.78 8.00
CA ARG A 94 17.97 22.81 6.99
C ARG A 94 19.29 22.55 6.25
N GLU A 95 20.35 22.16 6.96
CA GLU A 95 21.62 21.79 6.35
C GLU A 95 21.50 20.55 5.46
N LEU A 96 20.72 19.55 5.89
CA LEU A 96 20.44 18.35 5.09
C LEU A 96 19.70 18.71 3.79
N LEU A 97 18.64 19.52 3.87
CA LEU A 97 17.93 19.99 2.68
C LEU A 97 18.81 20.84 1.76
N ALA A 98 19.69 21.68 2.34
CA ALA A 98 20.63 22.46 1.56
C ALA A 98 21.63 21.57 0.82
N LEU A 99 22.18 20.55 1.48
CA LEU A 99 23.04 19.54 0.89
C LEU A 99 22.34 18.78 -0.25
N GLN A 100 21.10 18.36 -0.02
CA GLN A 100 20.31 17.69 -1.02
C GLN A 100 20.06 18.56 -2.27
N GLY A 101 19.76 19.85 -2.07
CA GLY A 101 19.60 20.80 -3.17
C GLY A 101 20.89 21.04 -3.96
N ASP A 102 22.04 21.04 -3.29
CA ASP A 102 23.34 21.14 -3.95
C ASP A 102 23.66 19.88 -4.79
N LEU A 103 23.27 18.70 -4.32
CA LEU A 103 23.40 17.44 -5.08
C LEU A 103 22.53 17.43 -6.36
N TYR A 104 21.37 18.09 -6.33
CA TYR A 104 20.53 18.33 -7.50
C TYR A 104 20.96 19.56 -8.33
N HIS A 105 22.07 20.20 -7.98
CA HIS A 105 22.60 21.40 -8.66
C HIS A 105 21.62 22.58 -8.72
N LEU A 106 20.75 22.72 -7.71
CA LEU A 106 19.81 23.83 -7.64
C LEU A 106 20.55 25.15 -7.38
N PRO A 107 20.21 26.24 -8.09
CA PRO A 107 20.74 27.57 -7.79
C PRO A 107 20.45 27.97 -6.33
N ARG A 108 21.39 28.55 -5.63
CA ARG A 108 21.31 28.85 -4.19
C ARG A 108 20.01 29.59 -3.80
N THR A 109 19.62 30.58 -4.61
CA THR A 109 18.40 31.35 -4.35
C THR A 109 17.15 30.48 -4.45
N GLU A 110 17.03 29.72 -5.53
CA GLU A 110 15.91 28.81 -5.77
C GLU A 110 15.86 27.70 -4.71
N ARG A 111 17.00 27.09 -4.40
CA ARG A 111 17.14 26.08 -3.35
C ARG A 111 16.60 26.57 -2.00
N ASN A 112 17.03 27.77 -1.57
CA ASN A 112 16.62 28.32 -0.28
C ASN A 112 15.11 28.63 -0.27
N GLN A 113 14.56 29.16 -1.36
CA GLN A 113 13.15 29.43 -1.49
C GLN A 113 12.33 28.12 -1.40
N ARG A 114 12.73 27.09 -2.12
CA ARG A 114 12.06 25.76 -2.06
C ARG A 114 12.17 25.13 -0.67
N ILE A 115 13.30 25.30 0.02
CA ILE A 115 13.47 24.82 1.40
C ILE A 115 12.46 25.52 2.32
N ASP A 116 12.34 26.85 2.25
CA ASP A 116 11.42 27.61 3.09
C ASP A 116 9.95 27.26 2.80
N ASP A 117 9.58 27.05 1.54
CA ASP A 117 8.26 26.59 1.13
C ASP A 117 7.94 25.18 1.70
N LEU A 118 8.87 24.25 1.61
CA LEU A 118 8.71 22.89 2.16
C LEU A 118 8.64 22.88 3.69
N ILE A 119 9.42 23.75 4.36
CA ILE A 119 9.35 23.92 5.81
C ILE A 119 7.93 24.34 6.23
N GLN A 120 7.31 25.25 5.50
CA GLN A 120 5.94 25.68 5.78
C GLN A 120 4.93 24.58 5.53
N ARG A 121 4.95 23.97 4.34
CA ARG A 121 4.00 22.91 3.94
C ARG A 121 4.03 21.69 4.89
N LEU A 122 5.22 21.31 5.35
CA LEU A 122 5.41 20.14 6.22
C LEU A 122 5.45 20.48 7.72
N SER A 123 5.09 21.71 8.10
CA SER A 123 5.03 22.18 9.50
C SER A 123 6.33 21.88 10.26
N MET A 124 7.47 22.30 9.69
CA MET A 124 8.81 22.02 10.25
C MET A 124 9.45 23.21 10.95
N GLN A 125 8.78 24.39 11.01
CA GLN A 125 9.36 25.67 11.43
C GLN A 125 10.03 25.62 12.82
N GLU A 126 9.40 24.92 13.77
CA GLU A 126 9.86 24.92 15.17
C GLU A 126 11.11 24.07 15.43
N TRP A 127 11.44 23.15 14.50
CA TRP A 127 12.46 22.16 14.77
C TRP A 127 13.49 21.97 13.64
N ILE A 128 13.30 22.58 12.45
CA ILE A 128 14.16 22.38 11.27
C ILE A 128 15.62 22.72 11.52
N ASP A 129 15.90 23.68 12.40
CA ASP A 129 17.25 24.14 12.73
C ASP A 129 17.88 23.37 13.92
N ARG A 130 17.17 22.36 14.46
CA ARG A 130 17.72 21.41 15.43
C ARG A 130 18.48 20.29 14.70
N ARG A 131 19.37 19.58 15.42
CA ARG A 131 20.07 18.41 14.87
C ARG A 131 19.10 17.26 14.61
N CYS A 132 19.20 16.60 13.44
CA CYS A 132 18.34 15.50 13.03
C CYS A 132 18.37 14.31 13.99
N GLY A 133 19.48 14.12 14.72
CA GLY A 133 19.59 13.10 15.77
C GLY A 133 18.58 13.26 16.93
N THR A 134 18.00 14.46 17.10
CA THR A 134 17.01 14.74 18.15
C THR A 134 15.55 14.60 17.67
N TYR A 135 15.34 14.25 16.40
CA TYR A 135 14.02 14.19 15.79
C TYR A 135 13.22 12.95 16.20
N SER A 136 11.90 13.13 16.39
CA SER A 136 10.95 12.03 16.49
C SER A 136 10.85 11.26 15.15
N GLY A 137 10.17 10.12 15.14
CA GLY A 137 9.89 9.38 13.90
C GLY A 137 9.15 10.21 12.86
N GLY A 138 8.08 10.90 13.28
CA GLY A 138 7.31 11.79 12.42
C GLY A 138 8.10 12.98 11.88
N MET A 139 8.94 13.61 12.72
CA MET A 139 9.84 14.69 12.27
C MET A 139 10.83 14.21 11.21
N ARG A 140 11.44 13.04 11.41
CA ARG A 140 12.35 12.44 10.43
C ARG A 140 11.63 12.13 9.12
N ARG A 141 10.42 11.58 9.18
CA ARG A 141 9.64 11.24 7.98
C ARG A 141 9.24 12.47 7.18
N ARG A 142 8.83 13.56 7.85
CA ARG A 142 8.52 14.84 7.19
C ARG A 142 9.76 15.45 6.51
N LEU A 143 10.92 15.36 7.15
CA LEU A 143 12.20 15.82 6.55
C LEU A 143 12.60 14.96 5.34
N ASP A 144 12.42 13.64 5.40
CA ASP A 144 12.71 12.72 4.29
C ASP A 144 11.81 13.00 3.08
N LEU A 145 10.51 13.24 3.34
CA LEU A 145 9.57 13.68 2.30
C LEU A 145 9.99 15.03 1.68
N ALA A 146 10.41 16.01 2.51
CA ALA A 146 10.92 17.28 2.02
C ALA A 146 12.15 17.11 1.12
N ALA A 147 13.08 16.24 1.48
CA ALA A 147 14.25 15.92 0.67
C ALA A 147 13.86 15.32 -0.69
N GLY A 148 12.88 14.41 -0.72
CA GLY A 148 12.37 13.81 -1.94
C GLY A 148 11.62 14.79 -2.87
N LEU A 149 11.09 15.88 -2.31
CA LEU A 149 10.33 16.91 -3.04
C LEU A 149 11.18 18.11 -3.50
N LEU A 150 12.38 18.29 -2.97
CA LEU A 150 13.16 19.52 -3.11
C LEU A 150 13.46 19.91 -4.56
N HIS A 151 13.66 18.93 -5.44
CA HIS A 151 13.94 19.14 -6.86
C HIS A 151 12.67 19.23 -7.73
N SER A 152 11.47 19.28 -7.10
CA SER A 152 10.15 19.36 -7.77
C SER A 152 9.94 18.23 -8.79
N PRO A 153 9.94 16.96 -8.34
CA PRO A 153 9.81 15.82 -9.23
C PRO A 153 8.45 15.77 -9.91
N ARG A 154 8.39 15.25 -11.15
CA ARG A 154 7.13 14.93 -11.84
C ARG A 154 6.48 13.66 -11.28
N LEU A 155 7.31 12.75 -10.74
CA LEU A 155 6.90 11.49 -10.11
C LEU A 155 7.46 11.41 -8.70
N LEU A 156 6.58 11.25 -7.71
CA LEU A 156 6.93 10.96 -6.33
C LEU A 156 6.60 9.52 -6.01
N VAL A 157 7.60 8.74 -5.61
CA VAL A 157 7.46 7.33 -5.22
C VAL A 157 7.66 7.23 -3.72
N LEU A 158 6.67 6.69 -3.01
CA LEU A 158 6.64 6.60 -1.56
C LEU A 158 6.50 5.14 -1.13
N ASP A 159 7.46 4.65 -0.38
CA ASP A 159 7.43 3.29 0.16
C ASP A 159 6.99 3.33 1.64
N GLU A 160 5.71 2.99 1.88
CA GLU A 160 5.06 2.97 3.18
C GLU A 160 5.29 4.26 4.02
N PRO A 161 4.90 5.46 3.52
CA PRO A 161 5.34 6.73 4.09
C PRO A 161 4.80 7.03 5.49
N THR A 162 3.73 6.38 5.93
CA THR A 162 3.04 6.69 7.19
C THR A 162 3.19 5.61 8.25
N VAL A 163 3.94 4.55 7.97
CA VAL A 163 4.16 3.44 8.91
C VAL A 163 4.85 3.94 10.19
N GLY A 164 4.25 3.60 11.34
CA GLY A 164 4.79 3.96 12.66
C GLY A 164 4.63 5.43 13.04
N LEU A 165 3.84 6.20 12.31
CA LEU A 165 3.52 7.59 12.62
C LEU A 165 2.27 7.69 13.49
N ASP A 166 2.24 8.74 14.34
CA ASP A 166 1.04 9.19 15.01
C ASP A 166 0.03 9.82 14.04
N LEU A 167 -1.21 9.99 14.48
CA LEU A 167 -2.31 10.51 13.66
C LEU A 167 -2.03 11.93 13.14
N GLU A 168 -1.41 12.78 13.94
CA GLU A 168 -1.09 14.16 13.54
C GLU A 168 -0.05 14.19 12.42
N SER A 169 1.05 13.45 12.60
CA SER A 169 2.10 13.35 11.56
C SER A 169 1.58 12.73 10.27
N ARG A 170 0.65 11.75 10.37
CA ARG A 170 0.01 11.14 9.22
C ARG A 170 -0.87 12.14 8.47
N ALA A 171 -1.70 12.92 9.18
CA ALA A 171 -2.57 13.92 8.59
C ALA A 171 -1.76 14.96 7.78
N VAL A 172 -0.68 15.50 8.37
CA VAL A 172 0.20 16.46 7.66
C VAL A 172 0.75 15.88 6.36
N ILE A 173 1.17 14.61 6.35
CA ILE A 173 1.67 13.96 5.13
C ILE A 173 0.55 13.81 4.11
N TRP A 174 -0.64 13.37 4.52
CA TRP A 174 -1.79 13.19 3.63
C TRP A 174 -2.20 14.49 2.96
N ASP A 175 -2.29 15.59 3.73
CA ASP A 175 -2.62 16.91 3.19
C ASP A 175 -1.59 17.34 2.13
N VAL A 176 -0.30 17.15 2.40
CA VAL A 176 0.76 17.48 1.43
C VAL A 176 0.67 16.63 0.18
N LEU A 177 0.35 15.33 0.29
CA LEU A 177 0.21 14.46 -0.88
C LEU A 177 -1.00 14.85 -1.74
N GLN A 178 -2.12 15.24 -1.12
CA GLN A 178 -3.29 15.75 -1.83
C GLN A 178 -2.97 17.06 -2.56
N ASP A 179 -2.32 18.01 -1.89
CA ASP A 179 -1.89 19.27 -2.51
C ASP A 179 -0.97 19.06 -3.71
N LEU A 180 -0.02 18.12 -3.61
CA LEU A 180 0.91 17.80 -4.70
C LEU A 180 0.18 17.17 -5.90
N ARG A 181 -0.76 16.28 -5.66
CA ARG A 181 -1.62 15.70 -6.69
C ARG A 181 -2.42 16.79 -7.39
N ASP A 182 -3.04 17.70 -6.64
CA ASP A 182 -3.84 18.82 -7.18
C ASP A 182 -2.99 19.78 -8.02
N GLN A 183 -1.67 19.84 -7.75
CA GLN A 183 -0.68 20.56 -8.56
C GLN A 183 -0.19 19.76 -9.79
N GLY A 184 -0.70 18.55 -10.01
CA GLY A 184 -0.37 17.70 -11.15
C GLY A 184 0.83 16.78 -10.97
N THR A 185 1.38 16.65 -9.76
CA THR A 185 2.43 15.67 -9.45
C THR A 185 1.84 14.27 -9.47
N THR A 186 2.45 13.35 -10.19
CA THR A 186 2.08 11.92 -10.12
C THR A 186 2.70 11.31 -8.87
N ILE A 187 1.88 10.59 -8.09
CA ILE A 187 2.32 9.97 -6.84
C ILE A 187 2.03 8.47 -6.89
N LEU A 188 3.05 7.65 -6.68
CA LEU A 188 2.90 6.21 -6.47
C LEU A 188 3.17 5.90 -5.00
N LEU A 189 2.11 5.52 -4.29
CA LEU A 189 2.11 5.28 -2.85
C LEU A 189 1.98 3.79 -2.56
N SER A 190 3.03 3.13 -2.03
CA SER A 190 2.85 1.79 -1.48
C SER A 190 2.32 1.84 -0.06
N SER A 191 1.39 0.95 0.25
CA SER A 191 0.86 0.79 1.60
C SER A 191 0.36 -0.64 1.83
N HIS A 192 0.34 -1.05 3.08
CA HIS A 192 -0.43 -2.21 3.54
C HIS A 192 -1.65 -1.76 4.38
N TYR A 193 -1.82 -0.45 4.59
CA TYR A 193 -3.00 0.11 5.26
C TYR A 193 -4.09 0.41 4.22
N LEU A 194 -5.18 -0.35 4.30
CA LEU A 194 -6.35 -0.21 3.44
C LEU A 194 -6.96 1.20 3.52
N GLU A 195 -7.07 1.73 4.73
CA GLU A 195 -7.63 3.05 5.00
C GLU A 195 -6.86 4.18 4.31
N GLU A 196 -5.53 4.08 4.25
CA GLU A 196 -4.69 5.07 3.60
C GLU A 196 -4.93 5.11 2.09
N VAL A 197 -4.93 3.93 1.46
CA VAL A 197 -5.16 3.82 0.01
C VAL A 197 -6.59 4.20 -0.35
N ASP A 198 -7.58 3.78 0.45
CA ASP A 198 -8.99 4.12 0.24
C ASP A 198 -9.27 5.62 0.36
N ALA A 199 -8.55 6.33 1.24
CA ALA A 199 -8.71 7.76 1.46
C ALA A 199 -7.97 8.64 0.46
N LEU A 200 -6.83 8.19 -0.06
CA LEU A 200 -5.93 9.03 -0.86
C LEU A 200 -5.94 8.67 -2.35
N ALA A 201 -6.06 7.40 -2.69
CA ALA A 201 -5.82 6.95 -4.07
C ALA A 201 -7.02 7.21 -4.98
N GLU A 202 -6.76 7.82 -6.13
CA GLU A 202 -7.74 7.93 -7.22
C GLU A 202 -7.85 6.63 -8.02
N ARG A 203 -6.72 5.95 -8.17
CA ARG A 203 -6.63 4.60 -8.75
C ARG A 203 -5.64 3.78 -7.94
N MET A 204 -5.77 2.47 -8.02
CA MET A 204 -4.91 1.57 -7.27
C MET A 204 -4.74 0.22 -7.96
N ALA A 205 -3.66 -0.45 -7.61
CA ALA A 205 -3.49 -1.87 -7.85
C ALA A 205 -3.31 -2.61 -6.52
N ILE A 206 -3.90 -3.80 -6.44
CA ILE A 206 -3.66 -4.75 -5.36
C ILE A 206 -2.65 -5.77 -5.87
N ILE A 207 -1.57 -5.95 -5.12
CA ILE A 207 -0.50 -6.88 -5.45
C ILE A 207 -0.43 -8.00 -4.41
N ASP A 208 -0.28 -9.24 -4.89
CA ASP A 208 0.05 -10.40 -4.07
C ASP A 208 1.02 -11.33 -4.83
N ALA A 209 1.97 -11.92 -4.09
CA ALA A 209 2.96 -12.86 -4.64
C ALA A 209 3.65 -12.37 -5.94
N GLY A 210 3.98 -11.07 -6.00
CA GLY A 210 4.68 -10.45 -7.12
C GLY A 210 3.83 -10.20 -8.38
N ARG A 211 2.49 -10.23 -8.29
CA ARG A 211 1.54 -9.99 -9.38
C ARG A 211 0.47 -8.99 -9.01
N VAL A 212 -0.02 -8.24 -9.98
CA VAL A 212 -1.24 -7.45 -9.83
C VAL A 212 -2.44 -8.40 -9.87
N ILE A 213 -3.26 -8.40 -8.81
CA ILE A 213 -4.45 -9.27 -8.70
C ILE A 213 -5.75 -8.51 -8.90
N ALA A 214 -5.74 -7.19 -8.72
CA ALA A 214 -6.87 -6.31 -9.03
C ALA A 214 -6.36 -4.89 -9.32
N GLU A 215 -7.03 -4.17 -10.23
CA GLU A 215 -6.71 -2.79 -10.59
C GLU A 215 -8.00 -2.02 -10.89
N GLY A 216 -8.07 -0.76 -10.43
CA GLY A 216 -9.23 0.12 -10.64
C GLY A 216 -9.22 1.32 -9.71
N THR A 217 -10.32 2.07 -9.64
CA THR A 217 -10.54 2.99 -8.53
C THR A 217 -10.96 2.20 -7.28
N PRO A 218 -10.71 2.71 -6.05
CA PRO A 218 -11.20 2.04 -4.84
C PRO A 218 -12.69 1.73 -4.88
N GLU A 219 -13.49 2.63 -5.45
CA GLU A 219 -14.94 2.46 -5.58
C GLU A 219 -15.32 1.40 -6.62
N GLU A 220 -14.66 1.39 -7.80
CA GLU A 220 -14.87 0.37 -8.82
C GLU A 220 -14.60 -1.03 -8.27
N LEU A 221 -13.47 -1.18 -7.54
CA LEU A 221 -13.09 -2.46 -6.94
C LEU A 221 -14.08 -2.93 -5.89
N LYS A 222 -14.55 -2.03 -5.02
CA LYS A 222 -15.58 -2.33 -4.01
C LYS A 222 -16.93 -2.65 -4.67
N CYS A 223 -17.34 -1.89 -5.68
CA CYS A 223 -18.59 -2.13 -6.41
C CYS A 223 -18.59 -3.43 -7.22
N ALA A 224 -17.43 -3.86 -7.74
CA ALA A 224 -17.30 -5.11 -8.47
C ALA A 224 -17.61 -6.36 -7.64
N LEU A 225 -17.55 -6.25 -6.31
CA LEU A 225 -17.99 -7.30 -5.38
C LEU A 225 -19.51 -7.54 -5.43
N GLY A 226 -20.29 -6.52 -5.79
CA GLY A 226 -21.72 -6.62 -6.10
C GLY A 226 -22.59 -7.01 -4.94
N GLY A 227 -22.80 -6.14 -3.95
CA GLY A 227 -23.71 -6.36 -2.83
C GLY A 227 -23.06 -6.03 -1.48
N ASP A 228 -23.80 -6.27 -0.40
CA ASP A 228 -23.30 -6.09 0.95
C ASP A 228 -22.51 -7.31 1.42
N ARG A 229 -21.58 -7.09 2.33
CA ARG A 229 -20.83 -8.17 2.97
C ARG A 229 -21.52 -8.64 4.24
N VAL A 230 -21.60 -9.94 4.42
CA VAL A 230 -22.03 -10.57 5.68
C VAL A 230 -20.93 -11.50 6.17
N THR A 231 -20.40 -11.23 7.36
CA THR A 231 -19.48 -12.14 8.06
C THR A 231 -20.28 -12.96 9.05
N LEU A 232 -20.25 -14.28 8.88
CA LEU A 232 -20.98 -15.25 9.70
C LEU A 232 -20.02 -16.18 10.43
N ARG A 233 -20.26 -16.38 11.73
CA ARG A 233 -19.68 -17.48 12.53
C ARG A 233 -20.78 -18.22 13.24
N VAL A 234 -20.75 -19.55 13.14
CA VAL A 234 -21.65 -20.42 13.87
C VAL A 234 -21.07 -20.80 15.22
N ARG A 235 -19.72 -20.86 15.31
CA ARG A 235 -18.95 -21.04 16.54
C ARG A 235 -17.75 -20.11 16.54
N GLU A 236 -17.08 -19.96 17.67
CA GLU A 236 -15.84 -19.20 17.76
C GLU A 236 -14.75 -19.77 16.83
N PHE A 237 -14.65 -21.11 16.80
CA PHE A 237 -13.78 -21.87 15.89
C PHE A 237 -14.57 -23.05 15.32
N SER A 238 -14.87 -23.01 14.04
CA SER A 238 -15.44 -24.12 13.28
C SER A 238 -14.31 -24.94 12.65
N ASP A 239 -14.54 -26.23 12.45
CA ASP A 239 -13.64 -27.02 11.61
C ASP A 239 -13.97 -26.81 10.12
N GLN A 240 -13.08 -27.30 9.25
CA GLN A 240 -13.24 -27.09 7.81
C GLN A 240 -14.51 -27.79 7.27
N VAL A 241 -14.84 -28.98 7.76
CA VAL A 241 -15.99 -29.77 7.28
C VAL A 241 -17.30 -29.09 7.68
N GLU A 242 -17.37 -28.57 8.92
CA GLU A 242 -18.53 -27.81 9.39
C GLU A 242 -18.72 -26.54 8.55
N ALA A 243 -17.65 -25.80 8.28
CA ALA A 243 -17.71 -24.57 7.47
C ALA A 243 -18.13 -24.86 6.01
N GLU A 244 -17.65 -25.94 5.40
CA GLU A 244 -18.06 -26.38 4.07
C GLU A 244 -19.54 -26.79 4.03
N THR A 245 -20.00 -27.50 5.05
CA THR A 245 -21.44 -27.89 5.19
C THR A 245 -22.32 -26.64 5.29
N ILE A 246 -21.92 -25.66 6.09
CA ILE A 246 -22.66 -24.40 6.24
C ILE A 246 -22.64 -23.59 4.96
N ARG A 247 -21.49 -23.53 4.27
CA ARG A 247 -21.38 -22.90 2.95
C ARG A 247 -22.40 -23.49 1.98
N ASP A 248 -22.45 -24.81 1.85
CA ASP A 248 -23.33 -25.48 0.90
C ASP A 248 -24.83 -25.29 1.28
N LEU A 249 -25.11 -25.19 2.57
CA LEU A 249 -26.48 -24.87 3.08
C LEU A 249 -26.90 -23.44 2.70
N LEU A 250 -25.97 -22.48 2.77
CA LEU A 250 -26.25 -21.07 2.52
C LEU A 250 -26.14 -20.67 1.03
N ASP A 251 -25.42 -21.44 0.22
CA ASP A 251 -25.32 -21.22 -1.22
C ASP A 251 -26.66 -21.36 -1.92
N ALA A 252 -27.59 -22.15 -1.32
CA ALA A 252 -28.97 -22.30 -1.78
C ALA A 252 -29.92 -21.17 -1.34
N VAL A 253 -29.45 -20.17 -0.59
CA VAL A 253 -30.28 -19.05 -0.11
C VAL A 253 -30.35 -17.97 -1.19
N GLU A 254 -31.58 -17.66 -1.63
CA GLU A 254 -31.81 -16.61 -2.64
C GLU A 254 -31.32 -15.26 -2.14
N GLY A 255 -30.45 -14.59 -2.95
CA GLY A 255 -29.80 -13.34 -2.63
C GLY A 255 -28.39 -13.50 -2.05
N VAL A 256 -27.93 -14.71 -1.80
CA VAL A 256 -26.51 -15.00 -1.53
C VAL A 256 -25.83 -15.23 -2.88
N ARG A 257 -24.81 -14.40 -3.19
CA ARG A 257 -24.11 -14.47 -4.48
C ARG A 257 -22.81 -15.27 -4.41
N ARG A 258 -22.11 -15.16 -3.29
CA ARG A 258 -20.80 -15.78 -3.10
C ARG A 258 -20.51 -16.02 -1.63
N ILE A 259 -19.83 -17.11 -1.34
CA ILE A 259 -19.37 -17.45 0.00
C ILE A 259 -17.89 -17.81 -0.06
N VAL A 260 -17.08 -17.15 0.79
CA VAL A 260 -15.66 -17.43 0.97
C VAL A 260 -15.45 -17.87 2.43
N ILE A 261 -14.79 -19.02 2.63
CA ILE A 261 -14.40 -19.51 3.95
C ILE A 261 -13.03 -18.95 4.30
N ASN A 262 -12.95 -18.13 5.35
CA ASN A 262 -11.69 -17.62 5.85
C ASN A 262 -11.08 -18.59 6.86
N ARG A 263 -10.08 -19.36 6.40
CA ARG A 263 -9.42 -20.38 7.21
C ARG A 263 -8.61 -19.80 8.37
N ALA A 264 -8.00 -18.64 8.17
CA ALA A 264 -7.16 -17.99 9.17
C ALA A 264 -7.98 -17.43 10.34
N GLN A 265 -9.26 -17.11 10.12
CA GLN A 265 -10.17 -16.59 11.15
C GLN A 265 -11.17 -17.65 11.64
N GLY A 266 -10.69 -18.87 11.95
CA GLY A 266 -11.50 -19.93 12.51
C GLY A 266 -12.61 -20.42 11.58
N HIS A 267 -12.34 -20.43 10.27
CA HIS A 267 -13.27 -20.83 9.21
C HIS A 267 -14.57 -19.99 9.18
N SER A 268 -14.48 -18.69 9.48
CA SER A 268 -15.61 -17.78 9.32
C SER A 268 -16.07 -17.73 7.86
N LEU A 269 -17.38 -17.62 7.64
CA LEU A 269 -17.94 -17.48 6.31
C LEU A 269 -18.14 -16.00 5.99
N ASN A 270 -17.59 -15.57 4.87
CA ASN A 270 -17.79 -14.24 4.32
C ASN A 270 -18.67 -14.35 3.08
N LEU A 271 -19.88 -13.79 3.18
CA LEU A 271 -20.88 -13.84 2.13
C LEU A 271 -21.00 -12.48 1.45
N VAL A 272 -21.27 -12.48 0.15
CA VAL A 272 -21.76 -11.32 -0.58
C VAL A 272 -23.26 -11.52 -0.79
N VAL A 273 -24.06 -10.53 -0.37
CA VAL A 273 -25.53 -10.61 -0.38
C VAL A 273 -26.14 -9.41 -1.10
N ASP A 274 -27.34 -9.60 -1.68
CA ASP A 274 -28.04 -8.58 -2.47
C ASP A 274 -28.65 -7.43 -1.64
N GLY A 275 -28.46 -7.44 -0.33
CA GLY A 275 -28.90 -6.41 0.60
C GLY A 275 -29.50 -6.97 1.90
N ASP A 276 -29.99 -6.08 2.75
CA ASP A 276 -30.44 -6.36 4.11
C ASP A 276 -31.53 -7.42 4.20
N HIS A 277 -32.37 -7.56 3.17
CA HIS A 277 -33.48 -8.51 3.12
C HIS A 277 -33.02 -9.97 3.09
N VAL A 278 -31.75 -10.24 2.83
CA VAL A 278 -31.18 -11.59 2.79
C VAL A 278 -30.84 -12.12 4.19
N LEU A 279 -30.49 -11.22 5.15
CA LEU A 279 -30.14 -11.62 6.50
C LEU A 279 -31.21 -12.49 7.23
N PRO A 280 -32.50 -12.11 7.23
CA PRO A 280 -33.51 -12.93 7.85
C PRO A 280 -33.63 -14.33 7.21
N ARG A 281 -33.38 -14.45 5.89
CA ARG A 281 -33.40 -15.73 5.17
C ARG A 281 -32.24 -16.62 5.60
N ILE A 282 -31.03 -16.03 5.76
CA ILE A 282 -29.83 -16.71 6.29
C ILE A 282 -30.12 -17.24 7.70
N GLN A 283 -30.59 -16.34 8.59
CA GLN A 283 -30.90 -16.72 9.97
C GLN A 283 -31.97 -17.85 10.07
N LYS A 284 -33.00 -17.74 9.28
CA LYS A 284 -34.04 -18.78 9.20
C LYS A 284 -33.47 -20.12 8.72
N ARG A 285 -32.67 -20.09 7.65
CA ARG A 285 -32.05 -21.30 7.08
C ARG A 285 -31.12 -22.00 8.06
N LEU A 286 -30.35 -21.24 8.84
CA LEU A 286 -29.50 -21.77 9.91
C LEU A 286 -30.34 -22.35 11.05
N GLY A 287 -31.39 -21.65 11.49
CA GLY A 287 -32.30 -22.10 12.54
C GLY A 287 -33.06 -23.40 12.19
N ASP A 288 -33.52 -23.53 10.95
CA ASP A 288 -34.19 -24.72 10.43
C ASP A 288 -33.29 -25.99 10.43
N ASN A 289 -31.93 -25.78 10.56
CA ASN A 289 -30.93 -26.84 10.63
C ASN A 289 -30.24 -26.92 12.00
N ASP A 290 -30.85 -26.39 13.07
CA ASP A 290 -30.32 -26.37 14.45
C ASP A 290 -28.94 -25.71 14.60
N LEU A 291 -28.55 -24.85 13.66
CA LEU A 291 -27.27 -24.11 13.68
C LEU A 291 -27.50 -22.79 14.39
N ARG A 292 -26.83 -22.62 15.56
CA ARG A 292 -26.85 -21.35 16.31
C ARG A 292 -25.84 -20.40 15.75
N VAL A 293 -26.24 -19.14 15.55
CA VAL A 293 -25.33 -18.07 15.10
C VAL A 293 -24.55 -17.56 16.30
N PHE A 294 -23.22 -17.69 16.24
CA PHE A 294 -22.30 -17.09 17.23
C PHE A 294 -22.08 -15.61 16.95
N SER A 295 -21.83 -15.23 15.69
CA SER A 295 -21.79 -13.84 15.26
C SER A 295 -22.27 -13.67 13.82
N LEU A 296 -22.96 -12.56 13.56
CA LEU A 296 -23.41 -12.15 12.25
C LEU A 296 -23.21 -10.64 12.16
N ALA A 297 -22.35 -10.19 11.24
CA ALA A 297 -22.09 -8.78 11.01
C ALA A 297 -22.28 -8.48 9.53
N GLN A 298 -23.02 -7.39 9.24
CA GLN A 298 -23.15 -6.84 7.91
C GLN A 298 -22.34 -5.55 7.80
N SER A 299 -21.67 -5.36 6.68
CA SER A 299 -20.91 -4.15 6.37
C SER A 299 -20.98 -3.87 4.88
N ARG A 300 -20.65 -2.62 4.51
CA ARG A 300 -20.39 -2.31 3.11
C ARG A 300 -19.10 -3.00 2.65
N PRO A 301 -18.98 -3.32 1.34
CA PRO A 301 -17.75 -3.86 0.79
C PRO A 301 -16.54 -2.98 1.07
N SER A 302 -15.42 -3.58 1.41
CA SER A 302 -14.14 -2.94 1.68
C SER A 302 -13.07 -3.45 0.71
N LEU A 303 -11.92 -2.78 0.65
CA LEU A 303 -10.77 -3.26 -0.12
C LEU A 303 -10.22 -4.60 0.43
N ASP A 304 -10.38 -4.86 1.73
CA ASP A 304 -10.02 -6.16 2.31
C ASP A 304 -10.88 -7.29 1.74
N ASP A 305 -12.14 -6.99 1.40
CA ASP A 305 -13.03 -7.95 0.75
C ASP A 305 -12.64 -8.24 -0.69
N VAL A 306 -12.12 -7.23 -1.40
CA VAL A 306 -11.54 -7.41 -2.74
C VAL A 306 -10.33 -8.34 -2.66
N TYR A 307 -9.44 -8.12 -1.69
CA TYR A 307 -8.29 -8.97 -1.46
C TYR A 307 -8.69 -10.40 -1.06
N LEU A 308 -9.62 -10.53 -0.11
CA LEU A 308 -10.16 -11.82 0.33
C LEU A 308 -10.80 -12.60 -0.83
N GLN A 309 -11.54 -11.91 -1.71
CA GLN A 309 -12.16 -12.55 -2.87
C GLN A 309 -11.12 -13.09 -3.86
N ALA A 310 -10.03 -12.36 -4.06
CA ALA A 310 -8.99 -12.75 -5.02
C ALA A 310 -8.07 -13.86 -4.48
N THR A 311 -7.82 -13.88 -3.15
CA THR A 311 -6.77 -14.73 -2.55
C THR A 311 -7.29 -15.80 -1.58
N GLY A 312 -8.53 -15.69 -1.13
CA GLY A 312 -9.13 -16.57 -0.10
C GLY A 312 -8.69 -16.28 1.34
N ARG A 313 -7.98 -15.16 1.58
CA ARG A 313 -7.52 -14.70 2.90
C ARG A 313 -7.61 -13.17 2.99
N THR A 314 -7.71 -12.62 4.20
CA THR A 314 -7.64 -11.16 4.41
C THR A 314 -6.21 -10.67 4.28
N LEU A 315 -6.04 -9.35 4.09
CA LEU A 315 -4.70 -8.74 4.07
C LEU A 315 -3.96 -9.00 5.38
N MET A 316 -4.65 -8.88 6.51
CA MET A 316 -4.10 -9.15 7.84
C MET A 316 -3.66 -10.61 8.00
N ASP A 317 -4.44 -11.59 7.48
CA ASP A 317 -4.07 -13.00 7.52
C ASP A 317 -2.81 -13.28 6.68
N ALA A 318 -2.67 -12.59 5.55
CA ALA A 318 -1.48 -12.68 4.71
C ALA A 318 -0.23 -12.14 5.43
N GLU A 319 -0.36 -11.03 6.16
CA GLU A 319 0.73 -10.46 6.96
C GLU A 319 1.15 -11.36 8.11
N LEU A 320 0.19 -11.92 8.84
CA LEU A 320 0.47 -12.87 9.94
C LEU A 320 1.19 -14.12 9.44
N ALA A 321 0.82 -14.64 8.26
CA ALA A 321 1.48 -15.77 7.64
C ALA A 321 2.95 -15.48 7.31
N VAL A 322 3.26 -14.29 6.82
CA VAL A 322 4.65 -13.85 6.54
C VAL A 322 5.43 -13.63 7.84
N ALA A 323 4.81 -13.03 8.86
CA ALA A 323 5.45 -12.83 10.16
C ALA A 323 5.80 -14.15 10.85
N GLY A 324 4.94 -15.18 10.74
CA GLY A 324 5.19 -16.51 11.30
C GLY A 324 6.30 -17.31 10.60
N GLN A 325 6.68 -16.93 9.37
CA GLN A 325 7.76 -17.56 8.61
C GLN A 325 9.14 -16.91 8.82
N ARG A 326 9.20 -15.75 9.48
CA ARG A 326 10.47 -15.05 9.76
C ARG A 326 11.26 -15.79 10.84
N ASP A 327 12.50 -16.19 10.53
CA ASP A 327 13.42 -16.78 11.51
C ASP A 327 13.92 -15.69 12.49
N PRO A 328 13.63 -15.79 13.82
CA PRO A 328 14.07 -14.80 14.81
C PRO A 328 15.59 -14.58 14.86
N LYS A 329 16.39 -15.53 14.32
CA LYS A 329 17.84 -15.40 14.24
C LYS A 329 18.31 -14.48 13.10
N GLN A 330 17.52 -14.32 12.03
CA GLN A 330 17.85 -13.40 10.94
C GLN A 330 17.55 -11.95 11.32
N GLU A 331 16.50 -11.68 12.08
CA GLU A 331 16.18 -10.33 12.57
C GLU A 331 17.27 -9.78 13.51
N ARG A 332 17.82 -10.63 14.41
CA ARG A 332 18.94 -10.23 15.27
C ARG A 332 20.23 -9.92 14.51
N ARG A 333 20.45 -10.51 13.33
CA ARG A 333 21.63 -10.23 12.50
C ARG A 333 21.47 -8.95 11.67
N GLN A 334 20.25 -8.52 11.34
CA GLN A 334 19.97 -7.28 10.63
C GLN A 334 19.96 -6.07 11.58
N SER A 335 19.53 -6.22 12.82
CA SER A 335 19.57 -5.15 13.83
C SER A 335 20.96 -4.87 14.42
N MET A 336 21.97 -5.68 14.12
CA MET A 336 23.37 -5.53 14.54
C MET A 336 24.30 -5.01 13.43
N ARG A 337 23.79 -4.66 12.27
CA ARG A 337 24.50 -3.97 11.17
C ARG A 337 23.93 -2.58 10.95
#